data_7bf81c6a303f4ecc7d615936c192d598
#
_entry.id   7bf81c6a303f4ecc7d615936c192d598
#
_cell.length_a   1.000
_cell.length_b   1.000
_cell.length_c   1.000
_cell.angle_alpha   90.00
_cell.angle_beta   90.00
_cell.angle_gamma   90.00
#
_symmetry.space_group_name_H-M   'P 1'
#
loop_
_entity.id
_entity.type
_entity.pdbx_description
1 polymer ?
#
loop_
_entity_poly.entity_id
_entity_poly.type
_entity_poly.pdbx_seq_one_letter_code
_entity_poly.pdbx_strand_id
1 'polypeptide(L)' 'MDASKAASSVLSAVSEGEITPIEATSVMGLIDSFRRTLELTEIEERLQALENAH' A
#
# COMPACT_ATOMS: atom_id res chain seq x y z
N MET A 1 6.67 2.91 3.26
CA MET A 1 5.27 3.28 3.57
C MET A 1 4.72 2.34 4.62
N ASP A 2 4.06 2.89 5.62
CA ASP A 2 3.42 2.09 6.66
C ASP A 2 1.91 1.98 6.35
N ALA A 3 1.47 0.79 5.95
CA ALA A 3 0.08 0.54 5.58
C ALA A 3 -0.86 0.71 6.78
N SER A 4 -0.41 0.40 8.00
CA SER A 4 -1.21 0.57 9.20
C SER A 4 -1.50 2.05 9.48
N LYS A 5 -0.50 2.92 9.30
CA LYS A 5 -0.67 4.36 9.47
C LYS A 5 -1.58 4.93 8.40
N ALA A 6 -1.43 4.47 7.16
CA ALA A 6 -2.28 4.89 6.06
C ALA A 6 -3.74 4.50 6.33
N ALA A 7 -3.99 3.27 6.75
CA ALA A 7 -5.32 2.80 7.09
C ALA A 7 -5.94 3.60 8.23
N SER A 8 -5.18 3.89 9.28
CA SER A 8 -5.63 4.70 10.41
C SER A 8 -6.01 6.11 9.98
N SER A 9 -5.22 6.72 9.09
CA SER A 9 -5.49 8.05 8.57
C SER A 9 -6.79 8.08 7.77
N VAL A 10 -7.03 7.07 6.94
CA VAL A 10 -8.25 6.95 6.16
C VAL A 10 -9.45 6.77 7.08
N LEU A 11 -9.34 5.92 8.09
CA LEU A 11 -10.41 5.69 9.06
C LEU A 11 -10.76 6.97 9.82
N SER A 12 -9.76 7.74 10.25
CA SER A 12 -9.96 9.04 10.89
C SER A 12 -10.71 10.00 9.98
N ALA A 13 -10.32 10.06 8.71
CA ALA A 13 -10.97 10.94 7.73
C ALA A 13 -12.44 10.59 7.56
N VAL A 14 -12.80 9.30 7.53
CA VAL A 14 -14.19 8.86 7.49
C VAL A 14 -14.92 9.28 8.77
N SER A 15 -14.31 9.06 9.93
CA SER A 15 -14.91 9.41 11.22
C SER A 15 -15.19 10.90 11.36
N GLU A 16 -14.32 11.73 10.79
CA GLU A 16 -14.46 13.18 10.83
C GLU A 16 -15.34 13.74 9.71
N GLY A 17 -15.84 12.88 8.83
CA GLY A 17 -16.70 13.28 7.73
C GLY A 17 -15.96 13.95 6.56
N GLU A 18 -14.64 13.84 6.52
CA GLU A 18 -13.83 14.42 5.43
C GLU A 18 -13.97 13.65 4.13
N ILE A 19 -14.14 12.34 4.22
CA ILE A 19 -14.39 11.48 3.06
C ILE A 19 -15.52 10.50 3.38
N THR A 20 -16.20 10.03 2.33
CA THR A 20 -17.26 9.04 2.49
C THR A 20 -16.66 7.63 2.61
N PRO A 21 -17.44 6.66 3.17
CA PRO A 21 -16.98 5.27 3.19
C PRO A 21 -16.64 4.70 1.80
N ILE A 22 -17.37 5.12 0.75
CA ILE A 22 -17.11 4.69 -0.62
C ILE A 22 -15.75 5.21 -1.10
N GLU A 23 -15.49 6.50 -0.84
CA GLU A 23 -14.19 7.09 -1.15
C GLU A 23 -13.06 6.41 -0.38
N ALA A 24 -13.31 6.10 0.89
CA ALA A 24 -12.35 5.40 1.73
C ALA A 24 -11.98 4.03 1.15
N THR A 25 -12.98 3.28 0.65
CA THR A 25 -12.76 1.99 0.01
C THR A 25 -11.86 2.12 -1.21
N SER A 26 -12.08 3.15 -2.03
CA SER A 26 -11.25 3.42 -3.20
C SER A 26 -9.80 3.75 -2.81
N VAL A 27 -9.62 4.58 -1.80
CA VAL A 27 -8.29 4.95 -1.30
C VAL A 27 -7.57 3.73 -0.76
N MET A 28 -8.26 2.90 0.03
CA MET A 28 -7.65 1.68 0.58
C MET A 28 -7.26 0.70 -0.52
N GLY A 29 -8.04 0.62 -1.60
CA GLY A 29 -7.69 -0.19 -2.76
C GLY A 29 -6.41 0.28 -3.43
N LEU A 30 -6.23 1.59 -3.56
CA LEU A 30 -5.00 2.18 -4.11
C LEU A 30 -3.78 1.89 -3.22
N ILE A 31 -3.94 2.03 -1.92
CA ILE A 31 -2.88 1.74 -0.96
C ILE A 31 -2.46 0.28 -1.05
N ASP A 32 -3.41 -0.63 -1.12
CA ASP A 32 -3.15 -2.07 -1.23
C ASP A 32 -2.43 -2.41 -2.54
N SER A 33 -2.88 -1.84 -3.66
CA SER A 33 -2.23 -2.04 -4.96
C SER A 33 -0.80 -1.53 -4.96
N PHE A 34 -0.56 -0.38 -4.37
CA PHE A 34 0.77 0.22 -4.26
C PHE A 34 1.68 -0.67 -3.42
N ARG A 35 1.19 -1.16 -2.29
CA ARG A 35 1.94 -2.07 -1.43
C ARG A 35 2.33 -3.35 -2.16
N ARG A 36 1.41 -3.93 -2.92
CA ARG A 36 1.69 -5.14 -3.71
C ARG A 36 2.76 -4.89 -4.77
N THR A 37 2.71 -3.74 -5.42
CA THR A 37 3.70 -3.36 -6.43
C THR A 37 5.09 -3.24 -5.81
N LEU A 38 5.18 -2.64 -4.62
CA LEU A 38 6.45 -2.53 -3.89
C LEU A 38 6.99 -3.90 -3.52
N GLU A 39 6.15 -4.80 -3.06
CA GLU A 39 6.54 -6.17 -2.71
C GLU A 39 7.08 -6.93 -3.92
N LEU A 40 6.42 -6.80 -5.07
CA LEU A 40 6.88 -7.43 -6.32
C LEU A 40 8.23 -6.89 -6.76
N THR A 41 8.42 -5.59 -6.72
CA THR A 41 9.68 -4.95 -7.06
C THR A 41 10.81 -5.45 -6.17
N GLU A 42 10.54 -5.57 -4.88
CA GLU A 42 11.52 -6.07 -3.92
C GLU A 42 11.90 -7.53 -4.22
N ILE A 43 10.92 -8.36 -4.56
CA ILE A 43 11.17 -9.76 -4.94
C ILE A 43 12.02 -9.82 -6.21
N GLU A 44 11.71 -9.01 -7.21
CA GLU A 44 12.47 -8.95 -8.45
C GLU A 44 13.92 -8.55 -8.21
N GLU A 45 14.14 -7.57 -7.34
CA GLU A 45 15.49 -7.14 -6.96
C GLU A 45 16.28 -8.23 -6.29
N ARG A 46 15.64 -9.00 -5.41
CA ARG A 46 16.28 -10.12 -4.73
C ARG A 46 16.64 -11.24 -5.69
N LEU A 47 15.75 -11.56 -6.62
CA LEU A 47 16.00 -12.57 -7.65
C LEU A 47 17.17 -12.15 -8.54
N GLN A 48 17.22 -10.91 -8.94
CA GLN A 48 18.29 -10.37 -9.76
C GLN A 48 19.62 -10.44 -9.03
N ALA A 49 19.64 -10.12 -7.74
CA ALA A 49 20.83 -10.23 -6.92
C ALA A 49 21.34 -11.66 -6.85
N LEU A 50 20.44 -12.63 -6.71
CA LEU A 50 20.80 -14.05 -6.70
C LEU A 50 21.37 -14.51 -8.04
N GLU A 51 20.77 -14.07 -9.16
CA GLU A 51 21.26 -14.39 -10.50
C GLU A 51 22.66 -13.81 -10.73
N ASN A 52 22.92 -12.62 -10.22
CA ASN A 52 24.20 -11.95 -10.37
C ASN A 52 25.28 -12.50 -9.43
N ALA A 53 24.92 -13.29 -8.44
CA ALA A 53 25.85 -13.86 -7.46
C ALA A 53 26.59 -15.10 -7.97
N HIS A 54 26.27 -15.60 -9.14
CA HIS A 54 26.92 -16.80 -9.74
C HIS A 54 28.26 -16.48 -10.36
#